data_94515f788f94f3ca920ddad2a3498860
#
_entry.id   94515f788f94f3ca920ddad2a3498860
#
_cell.length_a   1.000
_cell.length_b   1.000
_cell.length_c   1.000
_cell.angle_alpha   90.00
_cell.angle_beta   90.00
_cell.angle_gamma   90.00
#
_symmetry.space_group_name_H-M   'P 1'
#
loop_
_entity.id
_entity.type
_entity.pdbx_description
1 polymer ?
#
loop_
_entity_poly.entity_id
_entity_poly.type
_entity_poly.pdbx_seq_one_letter_code
_entity_poly.pdbx_strand_id
1 'polypeptide(L)'
;MNSYSIKGFDHCELYVSNAKQAAHYYRTALGFLPIAYCGLETGSRDRVSYVSKQNQVRFVFTSPLENNSEISKHIYTHGDGIKDVSFTVDNAEAAWKESTKRGAESVLKPKLLTDDCGEAVIATIKAFGDTTHTFVQRNNYDGVFLPGYTVFEEDVVAEPTGIVHIDHVVGNQSDGEMQSVCNFYEKVFGWHRFWSVDDKDITTEFSALRSIVMANDNEIIKMPINEPADGLNKSQIQEFIDYYKSAGIQHVAMSTKDIIKTVTKLRKNGVEFLDVPKTYYELITNRVGEIEEDLTMLEELGILVDKDDNGYMMQIFTKPVQDRPTLFYEIIQRRGSNSFGKGNFKALFESIEREQKKRENL
;
A
#
# COMPACT_ATOMS: atom_id res chain seq x y z
N MET A 1 -9.49 6.18 25.90
CA MET A 1 -9.94 6.64 24.58
C MET A 1 -8.91 7.63 24.05
N ASN A 2 -8.60 7.58 22.76
CA ASN A 2 -7.72 8.55 22.13
C ASN A 2 -8.42 9.92 22.08
N SER A 3 -7.68 11.03 22.23
CA SER A 3 -8.21 12.39 22.08
C SER A 3 -8.36 12.82 20.62
N TYR A 4 -8.10 11.90 19.68
CA TYR A 4 -8.22 12.09 18.23
C TYR A 4 -8.81 10.83 17.61
N SER A 5 -9.31 10.96 16.37
CA SER A 5 -9.79 9.83 15.57
C SER A 5 -9.14 9.79 14.20
N ILE A 6 -8.78 8.58 13.76
CA ILE A 6 -8.33 8.31 12.38
C ILE A 6 -9.57 8.06 11.54
N LYS A 7 -9.71 8.82 10.44
CA LYS A 7 -10.85 8.77 9.53
C LYS A 7 -10.63 7.86 8.31
N GLY A 8 -9.39 7.53 8.01
CA GLY A 8 -9.01 6.69 6.87
C GLY A 8 -7.57 6.93 6.44
N PHE A 9 -7.15 6.18 5.44
CA PHE A 9 -5.92 6.49 4.71
C PHE A 9 -6.09 7.82 3.98
N ASP A 10 -5.12 8.71 4.11
CA ASP A 10 -5.11 9.99 3.41
C ASP A 10 -4.43 9.85 2.03
N HIS A 11 -3.19 9.44 2.04
CA HIS A 11 -2.39 9.17 0.85
C HIS A 11 -1.20 8.25 1.19
N CYS A 12 -0.60 7.67 0.15
CA CYS A 12 0.73 7.09 0.24
C CYS A 12 1.70 7.99 -0.53
N GLU A 13 2.78 8.44 0.12
CA GLU A 13 3.85 9.16 -0.53
C GLU A 13 4.99 8.21 -0.92
N LEU A 14 5.33 8.22 -2.20
CA LEU A 14 6.46 7.49 -2.76
C LEU A 14 7.63 8.45 -2.97
N TYR A 15 8.79 8.08 -2.43
CA TYR A 15 10.03 8.69 -2.89
C TYR A 15 10.49 7.94 -4.14
N VAL A 16 10.63 8.69 -5.23
CA VAL A 16 10.93 8.13 -6.56
C VAL A 16 12.05 8.93 -7.24
N SER A 17 12.82 8.23 -8.05
CA SER A 17 13.93 8.83 -8.80
C SER A 17 13.47 9.87 -9.81
N ASN A 18 12.24 9.72 -10.36
CA ASN A 18 11.64 10.64 -11.32
C ASN A 18 10.11 10.75 -11.11
N ALA A 19 9.70 11.75 -10.34
CA ALA A 19 8.28 11.93 -9.99
C ALA A 19 7.39 12.18 -11.20
N LYS A 20 7.89 12.86 -12.24
CA LYS A 20 7.13 13.12 -13.47
C LYS A 20 6.83 11.83 -14.23
N GLN A 21 7.82 10.93 -14.35
CA GLN A 21 7.64 9.63 -15.02
C GLN A 21 6.78 8.69 -14.18
N ALA A 22 6.97 8.66 -12.86
CA ALA A 22 6.13 7.88 -11.96
C ALA A 22 4.66 8.32 -12.06
N ALA A 23 4.36 9.62 -11.92
CA ALA A 23 3.01 10.15 -12.07
C ALA A 23 2.39 9.81 -13.44
N HIS A 24 3.19 9.86 -14.52
CA HIS A 24 2.74 9.45 -15.86
C HIS A 24 2.37 7.95 -15.92
N TYR A 25 3.20 7.07 -15.35
CA TYR A 25 2.90 5.63 -15.30
C TYR A 25 1.60 5.36 -14.53
N TYR A 26 1.43 5.94 -13.34
CA TYR A 26 0.22 5.73 -12.53
C TYR A 26 -1.03 6.29 -13.21
N ARG A 27 -0.90 7.35 -13.99
CA ARG A 27 -1.99 7.89 -14.80
C ARG A 27 -2.34 6.94 -15.93
N THR A 28 -1.38 6.55 -16.75
CA THR A 28 -1.63 5.79 -17.99
C THR A 28 -1.93 4.32 -17.73
N ALA A 29 -1.21 3.68 -16.82
CA ALA A 29 -1.39 2.27 -16.52
C ALA A 29 -2.51 2.03 -15.49
N LEU A 30 -2.53 2.79 -14.39
CA LEU A 30 -3.45 2.56 -13.28
C LEU A 30 -4.68 3.48 -13.28
N GLY A 31 -4.73 4.50 -14.14
CA GLY A 31 -5.88 5.41 -14.28
C GLY A 31 -6.02 6.44 -13.15
N PHE A 32 -4.91 6.82 -12.51
CA PHE A 32 -4.88 7.88 -11.50
C PHE A 32 -4.73 9.25 -12.14
N LEU A 33 -5.75 10.09 -12.02
CA LEU A 33 -5.73 11.43 -12.58
C LEU A 33 -4.81 12.36 -11.77
N PRO A 34 -3.95 13.16 -12.41
CA PRO A 34 -3.16 14.17 -11.73
C PRO A 34 -4.10 15.27 -11.21
N ILE A 35 -3.88 15.70 -9.97
CA ILE A 35 -4.72 16.74 -9.33
C ILE A 35 -3.91 17.91 -8.79
N ALA A 36 -2.67 17.67 -8.33
CA ALA A 36 -1.88 18.72 -7.70
C ALA A 36 -0.38 18.57 -7.98
N TYR A 37 0.32 19.68 -7.90
CA TYR A 37 1.75 19.80 -8.12
C TYR A 37 2.39 20.75 -7.11
N CYS A 38 3.60 20.41 -6.67
CA CYS A 38 4.49 21.27 -5.91
C CYS A 38 5.91 21.09 -6.46
N GLY A 39 6.57 22.18 -6.85
CA GLY A 39 7.90 22.13 -7.45
C GLY A 39 8.47 23.54 -7.69
N LEU A 40 9.33 23.68 -8.68
CA LEU A 40 10.03 24.93 -8.95
C LEU A 40 9.05 26.09 -9.20
N GLU A 41 7.97 25.86 -9.89
CA GLU A 41 6.95 26.84 -10.25
C GLU A 41 6.14 27.31 -9.04
N THR A 42 6.05 26.46 -7.99
CA THR A 42 5.38 26.81 -6.71
C THR A 42 6.35 27.28 -5.62
N GLY A 43 7.63 27.46 -5.96
CA GLY A 43 8.65 27.95 -5.04
C GLY A 43 9.43 26.86 -4.27
N SER A 44 9.11 25.58 -4.45
CA SER A 44 9.92 24.48 -3.89
C SER A 44 11.25 24.38 -4.65
N ARG A 45 12.38 24.27 -3.91
CA ARG A 45 13.72 24.22 -4.51
C ARG A 45 14.43 22.89 -4.23
N ASP A 46 14.01 22.17 -3.22
CA ASP A 46 14.62 20.93 -2.75
C ASP A 46 13.98 19.69 -3.34
N ARG A 47 12.71 19.76 -3.73
CA ARG A 47 11.91 18.64 -4.23
C ARG A 47 10.85 19.05 -5.24
N VAL A 48 10.34 18.06 -5.95
CA VAL A 48 9.14 18.15 -6.77
C VAL A 48 8.20 17.03 -6.38
N SER A 49 6.90 17.33 -6.27
CA SER A 49 5.86 16.37 -5.92
C SER A 49 4.66 16.47 -6.85
N TYR A 50 4.21 15.35 -7.38
CA TYR A 50 2.96 15.21 -8.13
C TYR A 50 1.96 14.42 -7.30
N VAL A 51 0.71 14.87 -7.25
CA VAL A 51 -0.37 14.17 -6.58
C VAL A 51 -1.35 13.63 -7.62
N SER A 52 -1.58 12.33 -7.59
CA SER A 52 -2.55 11.68 -8.45
C SER A 52 -3.63 11.00 -7.63
N LYS A 53 -4.87 10.99 -8.15
CA LYS A 53 -6.06 10.52 -7.42
C LYS A 53 -6.95 9.66 -8.30
N GLN A 54 -7.51 8.61 -7.71
CA GLN A 54 -8.67 7.91 -8.24
C GLN A 54 -9.65 7.64 -7.09
N ASN A 55 -10.84 8.22 -7.14
CA ASN A 55 -11.83 8.21 -6.06
C ASN A 55 -11.20 8.63 -4.71
N GLN A 56 -11.10 7.72 -3.72
CA GLN A 56 -10.54 8.00 -2.39
C GLN A 56 -9.04 7.72 -2.29
N VAL A 57 -8.45 7.07 -3.30
CA VAL A 57 -7.01 6.76 -3.30
C VAL A 57 -6.21 7.94 -3.82
N ARG A 58 -5.19 8.34 -3.07
CA ARG A 58 -4.20 9.34 -3.48
C ARG A 58 -2.80 8.79 -3.35
N PHE A 59 -2.00 9.02 -4.39
CA PHE A 59 -0.56 8.83 -4.36
C PHE A 59 0.16 10.14 -4.55
N VAL A 60 1.23 10.35 -3.79
CA VAL A 60 2.14 11.48 -3.94
C VAL A 60 3.48 10.93 -4.42
N PHE A 61 3.99 11.43 -5.52
CA PHE A 61 5.28 11.05 -6.09
C PHE A 61 6.25 12.19 -5.88
N THR A 62 7.26 11.97 -5.04
CA THR A 62 8.23 13.00 -4.67
C THR A 62 9.63 12.62 -5.11
N SER A 63 10.27 13.50 -5.88
CA SER A 63 11.67 13.39 -6.29
C SER A 63 12.51 14.52 -5.71
N PRO A 64 13.78 14.27 -5.38
CA PRO A 64 14.70 15.32 -4.97
C PRO A 64 15.10 16.19 -6.17
N LEU A 65 15.32 17.46 -5.94
CA LEU A 65 16.00 18.38 -6.86
C LEU A 65 17.46 18.59 -6.47
N GLU A 66 17.87 18.08 -5.30
CA GLU A 66 19.23 18.16 -4.77
C GLU A 66 19.81 16.76 -4.49
N ASN A 67 21.10 16.56 -4.82
CA ASN A 67 21.74 15.25 -4.74
C ASN A 67 22.00 14.75 -3.30
N ASN A 68 22.05 15.63 -2.31
CA ASN A 68 22.40 15.28 -0.92
C ASN A 68 21.23 15.39 0.07
N SER A 69 20.00 15.41 -0.44
CA SER A 69 18.79 15.46 0.40
C SER A 69 18.50 14.12 1.05
N GLU A 70 17.65 14.11 2.08
CA GLU A 70 17.15 12.87 2.70
C GLU A 70 16.34 12.02 1.69
N ILE A 71 15.67 12.66 0.73
CA ILE A 71 14.97 11.97 -0.36
C ILE A 71 15.96 11.23 -1.25
N SER A 72 17.06 11.87 -1.64
CA SER A 72 18.13 11.26 -2.45
C SER A 72 18.78 10.07 -1.75
N LYS A 73 19.06 10.19 -0.44
CA LYS A 73 19.63 9.11 0.36
C LYS A 73 18.66 7.91 0.46
N HIS A 74 17.38 8.18 0.67
CA HIS A 74 16.35 7.15 0.71
C HIS A 74 16.30 6.38 -0.60
N ILE A 75 16.21 7.06 -1.73
CA ILE A 75 16.17 6.44 -3.06
C ILE A 75 17.45 5.67 -3.35
N TYR A 76 18.62 6.20 -2.98
CA TYR A 76 19.89 5.50 -3.15
C TYR A 76 19.90 4.16 -2.41
N THR A 77 19.38 4.12 -1.19
CA THR A 77 19.33 2.92 -0.35
C THR A 77 18.25 1.94 -0.83
N HIS A 78 17.03 2.42 -0.96
CA HIS A 78 15.83 1.57 -1.12
C HIS A 78 15.37 1.41 -2.57
N GLY A 79 15.79 2.29 -3.47
CA GLY A 79 15.13 2.50 -4.76
C GLY A 79 13.83 3.28 -4.58
N ASP A 80 13.01 3.29 -5.61
CA ASP A 80 11.69 3.90 -5.56
C ASP A 80 10.78 3.06 -4.66
N GLY A 81 10.05 3.69 -3.74
CA GLY A 81 9.18 2.99 -2.80
C GLY A 81 8.34 3.92 -1.93
N ILE A 82 7.44 3.35 -1.15
CA ILE A 82 6.57 4.10 -0.24
C ILE A 82 7.36 4.52 0.99
N LYS A 83 7.48 5.84 1.15
CA LYS A 83 8.11 6.49 2.30
C LYS A 83 7.15 6.75 3.43
N ASP A 84 5.93 7.18 3.11
CA ASP A 84 4.94 7.59 4.09
C ASP A 84 3.57 6.96 3.78
N VAL A 85 2.91 6.49 4.83
CA VAL A 85 1.50 6.11 4.82
C VAL A 85 0.76 7.08 5.72
N SER A 86 0.09 8.05 5.12
CA SER A 86 -0.58 9.14 5.81
C SER A 86 -2.01 8.78 6.21
N PHE A 87 -2.44 9.30 7.37
CA PHE A 87 -3.80 9.13 7.88
C PHE A 87 -4.52 10.48 7.98
N THR A 88 -5.76 10.54 7.49
CA THR A 88 -6.67 11.66 7.79
C THR A 88 -7.11 11.58 9.24
N VAL A 89 -6.90 12.65 9.99
CA VAL A 89 -7.28 12.78 11.41
C VAL A 89 -8.10 14.04 11.65
N ASP A 90 -8.90 14.04 12.71
CA ASP A 90 -9.62 15.23 13.17
C ASP A 90 -8.74 16.22 13.94
N ASN A 91 -7.64 15.75 14.55
CA ASN A 91 -6.70 16.59 15.28
C ASN A 91 -5.27 16.02 15.20
N ALA A 92 -4.44 16.62 14.31
CA ALA A 92 -3.07 16.17 14.08
C ALA A 92 -2.12 16.44 15.27
N GLU A 93 -2.35 17.54 16.00
CA GLU A 93 -1.56 17.85 17.19
C GLU A 93 -1.82 16.85 18.33
N ALA A 94 -3.08 16.51 18.58
CA ALA A 94 -3.44 15.50 19.57
C ALA A 94 -2.90 14.12 19.17
N ALA A 95 -3.02 13.73 17.88
CA ALA A 95 -2.49 12.48 17.36
C ALA A 95 -0.97 12.38 17.59
N TRP A 96 -0.22 13.42 17.26
CA TRP A 96 1.22 13.46 17.47
C TRP A 96 1.59 13.44 18.96
N LYS A 97 0.92 14.25 19.82
CA LYS A 97 1.18 14.30 21.26
C LYS A 97 0.95 12.94 21.93
N GLU A 98 -0.16 12.28 21.62
CA GLU A 98 -0.46 10.96 22.19
C GLU A 98 0.51 9.89 21.70
N SER A 99 0.80 9.86 20.40
CA SER A 99 1.72 8.90 19.81
C SER A 99 3.13 9.02 20.39
N THR A 100 3.67 10.25 20.48
CA THR A 100 5.00 10.50 21.05
C THR A 100 5.05 10.24 22.56
N LYS A 101 4.00 10.58 23.30
CA LYS A 101 3.88 10.23 24.73
C LYS A 101 3.91 8.72 24.96
N ARG A 102 3.38 7.93 24.03
CA ARG A 102 3.37 6.46 24.07
C ARG A 102 4.64 5.83 23.50
N GLY A 103 5.59 6.64 23.04
CA GLY A 103 6.94 6.21 22.65
C GLY A 103 7.24 6.24 21.16
N ALA A 104 6.37 6.82 20.31
CA ALA A 104 6.71 7.04 18.91
C ALA A 104 7.80 8.13 18.77
N GLU A 105 8.74 7.90 17.87
CA GLU A 105 9.77 8.88 17.50
C GLU A 105 9.17 9.96 16.61
N SER A 106 9.38 11.25 16.97
CA SER A 106 8.90 12.38 16.18
C SER A 106 9.81 12.65 14.99
N VAL A 107 9.25 12.67 13.80
CA VAL A 107 9.93 13.12 12.56
C VAL A 107 9.58 14.58 12.27
N LEU A 108 8.30 14.93 12.32
CA LEU A 108 7.82 16.30 12.14
C LEU A 108 6.85 16.64 13.28
N LYS A 109 7.18 17.66 14.06
CA LYS A 109 6.24 18.22 15.05
C LYS A 109 5.03 18.84 14.33
N PRO A 110 3.87 18.99 15.01
CA PRO A 110 2.71 19.63 14.41
C PRO A 110 3.08 20.96 13.75
N LYS A 111 2.80 21.04 12.45
CA LYS A 111 3.10 22.19 11.60
C LYS A 111 1.82 22.68 10.94
N LEU A 112 1.50 23.94 11.18
CA LEU A 112 0.44 24.65 10.48
C LEU A 112 0.97 25.02 9.07
N LEU A 113 0.20 24.68 8.06
CA LEU A 113 0.39 25.05 6.68
C LEU A 113 -0.79 25.95 6.28
N THR A 114 -0.52 27.04 5.55
CA THR A 114 -1.55 28.02 5.15
C THR A 114 -1.33 28.47 3.71
N ASP A 115 -2.41 28.71 3.00
CA ASP A 115 -2.47 29.44 1.74
C ASP A 115 -3.85 30.12 1.58
N ASP A 116 -4.15 30.64 0.41
CA ASP A 116 -5.42 31.35 0.13
C ASP A 116 -6.66 30.44 0.21
N CYS A 117 -6.48 29.09 0.22
CA CYS A 117 -7.54 28.11 0.35
C CYS A 117 -7.79 27.68 1.81
N GLY A 118 -7.03 28.22 2.78
CA GLY A 118 -7.22 27.94 4.19
C GLY A 118 -6.02 27.32 4.89
N GLU A 119 -6.30 26.46 5.88
CA GLU A 119 -5.30 25.92 6.81
C GLU A 119 -5.35 24.39 6.87
N ALA A 120 -4.18 23.75 6.88
CA ALA A 120 -4.01 22.34 7.19
C ALA A 120 -2.94 22.15 8.26
N VAL A 121 -3.07 21.14 9.09
CA VAL A 121 -2.03 20.75 10.07
C VAL A 121 -1.51 19.37 9.73
N ILE A 122 -0.19 19.23 9.67
CA ILE A 122 0.48 17.95 9.50
C ILE A 122 1.45 17.67 10.66
N ALA A 123 1.61 16.40 11.00
CA ALA A 123 2.63 15.95 11.94
C ALA A 123 3.06 14.53 11.58
N THR A 124 4.34 14.19 11.75
CA THR A 124 4.87 12.91 11.29
C THR A 124 5.63 12.19 12.40
N ILE A 125 5.41 10.90 12.49
CA ILE A 125 6.14 9.98 13.37
C ILE A 125 6.81 8.88 12.55
N LYS A 126 7.86 8.27 13.09
CA LYS A 126 8.48 7.08 12.55
C LYS A 126 7.60 5.86 12.80
N ALA A 127 7.51 4.96 11.85
CA ALA A 127 6.79 3.70 11.99
C ALA A 127 7.78 2.53 12.14
N PHE A 128 8.22 1.95 11.04
CA PHE A 128 9.21 0.86 11.01
C PHE A 128 10.17 1.04 9.82
N GLY A 129 11.40 0.55 9.96
CA GLY A 129 12.45 0.85 8.99
C GLY A 129 12.57 2.35 8.77
N ASP A 130 12.54 2.77 7.51
CA ASP A 130 12.49 4.19 7.13
C ASP A 130 11.09 4.69 6.77
N THR A 131 10.05 3.87 7.00
CA THR A 131 8.65 4.25 6.77
C THR A 131 8.15 5.18 7.88
N THR A 132 7.33 6.14 7.49
CA THR A 132 6.71 7.13 8.39
C THR A 132 5.19 7.09 8.31
N HIS A 133 4.54 7.65 9.35
CA HIS A 133 3.12 7.97 9.35
C HIS A 133 2.92 9.46 9.56
N THR A 134 2.22 10.09 8.62
CA THR A 134 1.85 11.49 8.71
C THR A 134 0.36 11.62 9.06
N PHE A 135 0.08 12.35 10.13
CA PHE A 135 -1.27 12.77 10.51
C PHE A 135 -1.62 14.02 9.72
N VAL A 136 -2.73 13.99 9.00
CA VAL A 136 -3.18 15.08 8.12
C VAL A 136 -4.55 15.56 8.55
N GLN A 137 -4.62 16.82 8.96
CA GLN A 137 -5.84 17.50 9.37
C GLN A 137 -6.15 18.63 8.38
N ARG A 138 -7.32 18.56 7.71
CA ARG A 138 -7.80 19.55 6.71
C ARG A 138 -9.17 20.12 7.05
N ASN A 139 -9.47 20.33 8.33
CA ASN A 139 -10.81 20.76 8.74
C ASN A 139 -11.21 22.13 8.17
N ASN A 140 -10.23 22.98 7.85
CA ASN A 140 -10.40 24.36 7.37
C ASN A 140 -9.62 24.60 6.06
N TYR A 141 -9.55 23.59 5.20
CA TYR A 141 -8.80 23.68 3.94
C TYR A 141 -9.63 23.16 2.77
N ASP A 142 -9.91 24.07 1.82
CA ASP A 142 -10.70 23.81 0.60
C ASP A 142 -9.83 23.68 -0.66
N GLY A 143 -8.49 23.69 -0.52
CA GLY A 143 -7.56 23.55 -1.63
C GLY A 143 -7.46 22.11 -2.16
N VAL A 144 -6.73 21.95 -3.25
CA VAL A 144 -6.67 20.72 -4.04
C VAL A 144 -6.03 19.54 -3.31
N PHE A 145 -5.04 19.81 -2.43
CA PHE A 145 -4.35 18.76 -1.65
C PHE A 145 -3.86 19.26 -0.29
N LEU A 146 -2.82 20.08 -0.27
CA LEU A 146 -2.25 20.73 0.92
C LEU A 146 -1.77 22.14 0.53
N PRO A 147 -1.66 23.08 1.48
CA PRO A 147 -1.06 24.37 1.22
C PRO A 147 0.33 24.25 0.59
N GLY A 148 0.59 25.05 -0.43
CA GLY A 148 1.82 25.01 -1.23
C GLY A 148 1.74 24.13 -2.49
N TYR A 149 0.64 23.41 -2.68
CA TYR A 149 0.34 22.69 -3.92
C TYR A 149 -0.63 23.51 -4.79
N THR A 150 -0.38 23.55 -6.09
CA THR A 150 -1.28 24.14 -7.07
C THR A 150 -2.05 23.06 -7.82
N VAL A 151 -3.19 23.42 -8.38
CA VAL A 151 -3.94 22.54 -9.29
C VAL A 151 -3.04 22.15 -10.46
N PHE A 152 -3.03 20.88 -10.77
CA PHE A 152 -2.29 20.34 -11.89
C PHE A 152 -3.22 19.50 -12.77
N GLU A 153 -3.61 20.05 -13.89
CA GLU A 153 -4.43 19.39 -14.91
C GLU A 153 -3.59 19.17 -16.16
N GLU A 154 -3.63 17.99 -16.70
CA GLU A 154 -3.06 17.70 -18.02
C GLU A 154 -4.19 17.35 -18.99
N ASP A 155 -4.11 17.86 -20.20
CA ASP A 155 -5.05 17.56 -21.31
C ASP A 155 -4.92 16.13 -21.84
N VAL A 156 -4.72 15.15 -20.95
CA VAL A 156 -4.55 13.76 -21.34
C VAL A 156 -5.68 12.91 -20.77
N VAL A 157 -6.38 12.27 -21.66
CA VAL A 157 -7.49 11.36 -21.33
C VAL A 157 -6.92 10.07 -20.74
N ALA A 158 -6.81 10.01 -19.40
CA ALA A 158 -6.69 8.75 -18.70
C ALA A 158 -8.08 8.38 -18.14
N GLU A 159 -8.57 7.20 -18.47
CA GLU A 159 -9.83 6.73 -17.92
C GLU A 159 -9.59 6.05 -16.56
N PRO A 160 -10.34 6.42 -15.50
CA PRO A 160 -10.33 5.69 -14.24
C PRO A 160 -10.58 4.19 -14.45
N THR A 161 -9.80 3.36 -13.79
CA THR A 161 -9.89 1.90 -13.93
C THR A 161 -10.97 1.26 -13.06
N GLY A 162 -11.47 1.99 -12.07
CA GLY A 162 -12.53 1.51 -11.16
C GLY A 162 -12.05 1.30 -9.72
N ILE A 163 -10.82 1.69 -9.39
CA ILE A 163 -10.28 1.69 -8.03
C ILE A 163 -11.07 2.69 -7.17
N VAL A 164 -11.42 2.32 -5.92
CA VAL A 164 -12.30 3.09 -5.05
C VAL A 164 -11.57 3.65 -3.82
N HIS A 165 -11.00 2.77 -2.98
CA HIS A 165 -10.27 3.17 -1.75
C HIS A 165 -9.13 2.20 -1.46
N ILE A 166 -8.22 2.58 -0.55
CA ILE A 166 -7.20 1.69 -0.02
C ILE A 166 -7.88 0.75 0.98
N ASP A 167 -7.84 -0.55 0.72
CA ASP A 167 -8.38 -1.58 1.61
C ASP A 167 -7.41 -1.86 2.76
N HIS A 168 -6.14 -2.08 2.43
CA HIS A 168 -5.07 -2.28 3.41
C HIS A 168 -3.68 -1.94 2.82
N VAL A 169 -2.69 -1.79 3.71
CA VAL A 169 -1.30 -1.51 3.35
C VAL A 169 -0.39 -2.47 4.10
N VAL A 170 0.46 -3.18 3.39
CA VAL A 170 1.26 -4.27 3.93
C VAL A 170 2.71 -3.86 4.15
N GLY A 171 3.19 -4.08 5.40
CA GLY A 171 4.57 -3.85 5.79
C GLY A 171 5.34 -5.14 5.99
N ASN A 172 6.51 -5.27 5.35
CA ASN A 172 7.45 -6.37 5.55
C ASN A 172 8.49 -6.01 6.59
N GLN A 173 8.80 -6.96 7.45
CA GLN A 173 9.79 -6.87 8.51
C GLN A 173 10.90 -7.91 8.32
N SER A 174 12.07 -7.66 8.90
CA SER A 174 13.10 -8.68 9.05
C SER A 174 12.63 -9.80 9.99
N ASP A 175 13.27 -10.95 9.93
CA ASP A 175 12.93 -12.08 10.81
C ASP A 175 13.03 -11.68 12.29
N GLY A 176 11.99 -12.06 13.06
CA GLY A 176 11.86 -11.74 14.48
C GLY A 176 11.36 -10.32 14.81
N GLU A 177 11.17 -9.45 13.84
CA GLU A 177 10.82 -8.04 14.08
C GLU A 177 9.29 -7.76 14.03
N MET A 178 8.49 -8.67 13.49
CA MET A 178 7.03 -8.49 13.36
C MET A 178 6.36 -8.17 14.70
N GLN A 179 6.72 -8.89 15.76
CA GLN A 179 6.10 -8.70 17.07
C GLN A 179 6.39 -7.32 17.64
N SER A 180 7.62 -6.80 17.45
CA SER A 180 7.99 -5.47 17.94
C SER A 180 7.17 -4.37 17.25
N VAL A 181 6.92 -4.53 15.94
CA VAL A 181 6.10 -3.61 15.15
C VAL A 181 4.62 -3.72 15.51
N CYS A 182 4.09 -4.93 15.72
CA CYS A 182 2.71 -5.09 16.20
C CYS A 182 2.52 -4.45 17.58
N ASN A 183 3.45 -4.66 18.51
CA ASN A 183 3.45 -4.03 19.83
C ASN A 183 3.54 -2.50 19.74
N PHE A 184 4.27 -1.96 18.76
CA PHE A 184 4.28 -0.52 18.48
C PHE A 184 2.88 -0.02 18.12
N TYR A 185 2.16 -0.66 17.20
CA TYR A 185 0.81 -0.26 16.81
C TYR A 185 -0.18 -0.38 17.97
N GLU A 186 -0.10 -1.45 18.77
CA GLU A 186 -0.92 -1.61 19.99
C GLU A 186 -0.65 -0.47 20.99
N LYS A 187 0.61 -0.21 21.29
CA LYS A 187 1.00 0.77 22.32
C LYS A 187 0.75 2.21 21.87
N VAL A 188 1.18 2.56 20.64
CA VAL A 188 1.17 3.94 20.14
C VAL A 188 -0.23 4.37 19.73
N PHE A 189 -0.92 3.52 18.98
CA PHE A 189 -2.23 3.87 18.41
C PHE A 189 -3.41 3.26 19.17
N GLY A 190 -3.17 2.24 20.00
CA GLY A 190 -4.24 1.46 20.65
C GLY A 190 -4.92 0.48 19.67
N TRP A 191 -4.25 0.14 18.57
CA TRP A 191 -4.81 -0.80 17.60
C TRP A 191 -4.83 -2.21 18.16
N HIS A 192 -5.66 -3.07 17.57
CA HIS A 192 -5.76 -4.48 17.95
C HIS A 192 -5.30 -5.40 16.83
N ARG A 193 -4.98 -6.63 17.20
CA ARG A 193 -4.69 -7.71 16.25
C ARG A 193 -6.01 -8.22 15.68
N PHE A 194 -6.28 -7.86 14.44
CA PHE A 194 -7.52 -8.19 13.75
C PHE A 194 -7.54 -9.63 13.23
N TRP A 195 -6.39 -10.09 12.74
CA TRP A 195 -6.24 -11.40 12.12
C TRP A 195 -4.77 -11.82 12.17
N SER A 196 -4.51 -13.13 12.25
CA SER A 196 -3.15 -13.68 12.22
C SER A 196 -3.08 -15.02 11.52
N VAL A 197 -1.93 -15.29 10.93
CA VAL A 197 -1.57 -16.56 10.31
C VAL A 197 -0.13 -16.87 10.67
N ASP A 198 0.13 -18.12 11.05
CA ASP A 198 1.47 -18.60 11.33
C ASP A 198 2.07 -19.39 10.13
N ASP A 199 3.33 -19.78 10.24
CA ASP A 199 4.09 -20.51 9.23
C ASP A 199 3.52 -21.90 8.92
N LYS A 200 2.71 -22.49 9.81
CA LYS A 200 2.02 -23.76 9.56
C LYS A 200 0.82 -23.60 8.65
N ASP A 201 0.23 -22.40 8.67
CA ASP A 201 -0.93 -22.05 7.84
C ASP A 201 -0.52 -21.56 6.45
N ILE A 202 0.64 -20.88 6.34
CA ILE A 202 1.13 -20.28 5.11
C ILE A 202 2.51 -20.82 4.78
N THR A 203 2.52 -21.98 4.13
CA THR A 203 3.75 -22.61 3.65
C THR A 203 3.50 -23.26 2.29
N THR A 204 4.49 -23.18 1.42
CA THR A 204 4.66 -24.05 0.26
C THR A 204 5.73 -25.09 0.57
N GLU A 205 6.10 -25.92 -0.42
CA GLU A 205 7.26 -26.80 -0.31
C GLU A 205 8.56 -25.98 -0.10
N PHE A 206 8.61 -24.73 -0.57
CA PHE A 206 9.84 -23.94 -0.68
C PHE A 206 9.92 -22.78 0.29
N SER A 207 8.84 -22.06 0.57
CA SER A 207 8.87 -20.85 1.38
C SER A 207 7.68 -20.73 2.33
N ALA A 208 7.85 -19.95 3.40
CA ALA A 208 6.82 -19.65 4.39
C ALA A 208 6.91 -18.20 4.86
N LEU A 209 5.82 -17.69 5.46
CA LEU A 209 5.79 -16.41 6.15
C LEU A 209 4.86 -16.45 7.36
N ARG A 210 5.03 -15.47 8.25
CA ARG A 210 4.12 -15.15 9.36
C ARG A 210 3.51 -13.78 9.11
N SER A 211 2.23 -13.62 9.43
CA SER A 211 1.52 -12.36 9.23
C SER A 211 0.55 -12.07 10.37
N ILE A 212 0.52 -10.82 10.82
CA ILE A 212 -0.46 -10.30 11.77
C ILE A 212 -1.05 -9.03 11.17
N VAL A 213 -2.37 -8.96 11.09
CA VAL A 213 -3.08 -7.76 10.63
C VAL A 213 -3.39 -6.89 11.83
N MET A 214 -2.84 -5.68 11.85
CA MET A 214 -3.18 -4.64 12.82
C MET A 214 -4.33 -3.79 12.29
N ALA A 215 -5.33 -3.52 13.13
CA ALA A 215 -6.47 -2.68 12.76
C ALA A 215 -6.77 -1.65 13.84
N ASN A 216 -7.29 -0.48 13.43
CA ASN A 216 -7.78 0.54 14.33
C ASN A 216 -9.18 0.18 14.85
N ASP A 217 -9.69 0.92 15.87
CA ASP A 217 -10.94 0.58 16.59
C ASP A 217 -12.16 0.36 15.68
N ASN A 218 -12.28 1.09 14.58
CA ASN A 218 -13.38 0.98 13.63
C ASN A 218 -13.05 0.17 12.38
N GLU A 219 -11.86 -0.46 12.35
CA GLU A 219 -11.35 -1.34 11.29
C GLU A 219 -11.31 -0.73 9.88
N ILE A 220 -11.32 0.61 9.78
CA ILE A 220 -11.14 1.32 8.51
C ILE A 220 -9.68 1.25 8.05
N ILE A 221 -8.73 1.24 8.99
CA ILE A 221 -7.32 1.05 8.71
C ILE A 221 -6.94 -0.39 9.04
N LYS A 222 -6.38 -1.07 8.06
CA LYS A 222 -5.82 -2.41 8.23
C LYS A 222 -4.39 -2.42 7.67
N MET A 223 -3.47 -2.92 8.48
CA MET A 223 -2.06 -3.05 8.10
C MET A 223 -1.55 -4.45 8.45
N PRO A 224 -1.52 -5.36 7.48
CA PRO A 224 -0.80 -6.62 7.62
C PRO A 224 0.70 -6.35 7.80
N ILE A 225 1.29 -6.97 8.81
CA ILE A 225 2.72 -6.93 9.13
C ILE A 225 3.25 -8.34 8.95
N ASN A 226 4.17 -8.50 8.00
CA ASN A 226 4.73 -9.78 7.61
C ASN A 226 6.19 -9.90 8.05
N GLU A 227 6.61 -11.11 8.37
CA GLU A 227 8.01 -11.47 8.49
C GLU A 227 8.29 -12.81 7.78
N PRO A 228 9.53 -13.08 7.34
CA PRO A 228 9.87 -14.38 6.78
C PRO A 228 9.71 -15.49 7.82
N ALA A 229 9.50 -16.70 7.37
CA ALA A 229 9.58 -17.91 8.18
C ALA A 229 10.54 -18.91 7.51
N ASP A 230 11.01 -19.89 8.29
CA ASP A 230 11.90 -20.92 7.78
C ASP A 230 11.26 -21.72 6.65
N GLY A 231 11.99 -21.88 5.55
CA GLY A 231 11.61 -22.64 4.37
C GLY A 231 12.85 -23.24 3.72
N LEU A 232 12.67 -24.11 2.70
CA LEU A 232 13.78 -24.65 1.93
C LEU A 232 14.52 -23.58 1.14
N ASN A 233 13.79 -22.54 0.73
CA ASN A 233 14.31 -21.44 -0.06
C ASN A 233 13.98 -20.08 0.56
N LYS A 234 14.63 -19.04 0.04
CA LYS A 234 14.42 -17.67 0.48
C LYS A 234 12.96 -17.22 0.24
N SER A 235 12.28 -16.78 1.31
CA SER A 235 10.92 -16.28 1.20
C SER A 235 10.86 -14.95 0.40
N GLN A 236 9.71 -14.66 -0.18
CA GLN A 236 9.45 -13.36 -0.85
C GLN A 236 9.64 -12.16 0.09
N ILE A 237 9.39 -12.35 1.40
CA ILE A 237 9.59 -11.28 2.39
C ILE A 237 11.08 -11.01 2.55
N GLN A 238 11.91 -12.06 2.62
CA GLN A 238 13.35 -11.91 2.69
C GLN A 238 13.92 -11.31 1.39
N GLU A 239 13.40 -11.69 0.20
CA GLU A 239 13.78 -11.06 -1.07
C GLU A 239 13.49 -9.55 -1.03
N PHE A 240 12.30 -9.15 -0.56
CA PHE A 240 11.98 -7.73 -0.38
C PHE A 240 12.99 -7.02 0.51
N ILE A 241 13.29 -7.57 1.71
CA ILE A 241 14.26 -6.99 2.66
C ILE A 241 15.65 -6.84 2.02
N ASP A 242 16.09 -7.85 1.28
CA ASP A 242 17.39 -7.86 0.62
C ASP A 242 17.53 -6.76 -0.44
N TYR A 243 16.46 -6.50 -1.21
CA TYR A 243 16.48 -5.47 -2.26
C TYR A 243 16.12 -4.07 -1.75
N TYR A 244 15.18 -3.97 -0.83
CA TYR A 244 14.78 -2.69 -0.21
C TYR A 244 15.80 -2.22 0.84
N LYS A 245 16.61 -3.13 1.39
CA LYS A 245 17.66 -2.89 2.40
C LYS A 245 17.14 -2.55 3.80
N SER A 246 15.87 -2.68 4.05
CA SER A 246 15.23 -2.53 5.37
C SER A 246 13.81 -3.09 5.37
N ALA A 247 13.15 -3.03 6.52
CA ALA A 247 11.71 -3.10 6.60
C ALA A 247 11.06 -1.97 5.79
N GLY A 248 9.89 -2.20 5.19
CA GLY A 248 9.20 -1.23 4.37
C GLY A 248 7.84 -1.71 3.87
N ILE A 249 7.17 -0.89 3.07
CA ILE A 249 5.86 -1.22 2.50
C ILE A 249 6.05 -2.10 1.26
N GLN A 250 5.48 -3.32 1.32
CA GLN A 250 5.53 -4.29 0.23
C GLN A 250 4.45 -4.03 -0.81
N HIS A 251 3.19 -3.84 -0.37
CA HIS A 251 2.11 -3.58 -1.31
C HIS A 251 0.97 -2.75 -0.69
N VAL A 252 0.18 -2.18 -1.59
CA VAL A 252 -1.07 -1.51 -1.26
C VAL A 252 -2.20 -2.25 -1.96
N ALA A 253 -3.17 -2.71 -1.18
CA ALA A 253 -4.39 -3.30 -1.70
C ALA A 253 -5.44 -2.22 -1.94
N MET A 254 -5.93 -2.17 -3.16
CA MET A 254 -6.91 -1.18 -3.60
C MET A 254 -8.22 -1.87 -3.97
N SER A 255 -9.30 -1.40 -3.34
CA SER A 255 -10.62 -1.99 -3.56
C SER A 255 -11.25 -1.55 -4.87
N THR A 256 -12.09 -2.42 -5.42
CA THR A 256 -12.98 -2.13 -6.55
C THR A 256 -14.37 -2.70 -6.31
N LYS A 257 -15.36 -2.18 -7.04
CA LYS A 257 -16.75 -2.70 -7.06
C LYS A 257 -16.97 -3.76 -8.14
N ASP A 258 -16.05 -3.84 -9.13
CA ASP A 258 -16.11 -4.75 -10.26
C ASP A 258 -14.69 -5.12 -10.66
N ILE A 259 -14.19 -6.21 -10.09
CA ILE A 259 -12.79 -6.63 -10.27
C ILE A 259 -12.51 -7.09 -11.71
N ILE A 260 -13.48 -7.75 -12.36
CA ILE A 260 -13.34 -8.21 -13.74
C ILE A 260 -13.11 -7.00 -14.66
N LYS A 261 -13.97 -5.99 -14.56
CA LYS A 261 -13.85 -4.77 -15.36
C LYS A 261 -12.57 -3.99 -15.05
N THR A 262 -12.22 -3.88 -13.77
CA THR A 262 -11.01 -3.17 -13.33
C THR A 262 -9.75 -3.85 -13.85
N VAL A 263 -9.63 -5.17 -13.68
CA VAL A 263 -8.45 -5.93 -14.12
C VAL A 263 -8.34 -5.96 -15.65
N THR A 264 -9.47 -6.07 -16.35
CA THR A 264 -9.51 -5.97 -17.82
C THR A 264 -8.95 -4.64 -18.31
N LYS A 265 -9.35 -3.52 -17.69
CA LYS A 265 -8.80 -2.19 -18.03
C LYS A 265 -7.32 -2.10 -17.71
N LEU A 266 -6.90 -2.55 -16.52
CA LEU A 266 -5.49 -2.52 -16.11
C LEU A 266 -4.60 -3.34 -17.07
N ARG A 267 -5.02 -4.56 -17.46
CA ARG A 267 -4.29 -5.37 -18.45
C ARG A 267 -4.24 -4.68 -19.81
N LYS A 268 -5.33 -4.08 -20.27
CA LYS A 268 -5.36 -3.31 -21.51
C LYS A 268 -4.38 -2.14 -21.49
N ASN A 269 -4.19 -1.51 -20.33
CA ASN A 269 -3.24 -0.42 -20.14
C ASN A 269 -1.79 -0.90 -19.96
N GLY A 270 -1.52 -2.22 -20.02
CA GLY A 270 -0.18 -2.80 -19.92
C GLY A 270 0.27 -3.14 -18.49
N VAL A 271 -0.62 -3.13 -17.50
CA VAL A 271 -0.28 -3.62 -16.16
C VAL A 271 -0.10 -5.13 -16.19
N GLU A 272 1.06 -5.59 -15.71
CA GLU A 272 1.37 -7.00 -15.60
C GLU A 272 0.94 -7.54 -14.21
N PHE A 273 0.37 -8.74 -14.21
CA PHE A 273 -0.05 -9.45 -13.01
C PHE A 273 0.73 -10.75 -12.86
N LEU A 274 0.76 -11.28 -11.63
CA LEU A 274 1.29 -12.60 -11.34
C LEU A 274 0.44 -13.67 -12.03
N ASP A 275 1.09 -14.71 -12.56
CA ASP A 275 0.42 -15.80 -13.25
C ASP A 275 -0.13 -16.83 -12.26
N VAL A 276 -1.43 -17.08 -12.28
CA VAL A 276 -2.10 -18.11 -11.46
C VAL A 276 -2.23 -19.40 -12.28
N PRO A 277 -1.85 -20.57 -11.71
CA PRO A 277 -1.96 -21.85 -12.45
C PRO A 277 -3.43 -22.22 -12.70
N LYS A 278 -3.71 -22.81 -13.87
CA LYS A 278 -5.06 -23.27 -14.22
C LYS A 278 -5.62 -24.29 -13.21
N THR A 279 -4.76 -25.13 -12.66
CA THR A 279 -5.13 -26.11 -11.60
C THR A 279 -5.73 -25.48 -10.36
N TYR A 280 -5.50 -24.20 -10.12
CA TYR A 280 -6.15 -23.45 -9.05
C TYR A 280 -7.68 -23.38 -9.27
N TYR A 281 -8.11 -23.19 -10.53
CA TYR A 281 -9.54 -23.00 -10.88
C TYR A 281 -10.31 -24.32 -10.96
N GLU A 282 -9.65 -25.46 -11.20
CA GLU A 282 -10.25 -26.79 -11.20
C GLU A 282 -10.92 -27.14 -9.86
N LEU A 283 -10.40 -26.58 -8.76
CA LEU A 283 -10.88 -26.85 -7.39
C LEU A 283 -11.71 -25.70 -6.80
N ILE A 284 -11.87 -24.59 -7.54
CA ILE A 284 -12.43 -23.36 -6.98
C ILE A 284 -13.89 -23.55 -6.51
N THR A 285 -14.74 -24.19 -7.33
CA THR A 285 -16.16 -24.41 -7.02
C THR A 285 -16.35 -25.27 -5.76
N ASN A 286 -15.48 -26.29 -5.56
CA ASN A 286 -15.51 -27.11 -4.37
C ASN A 286 -15.10 -26.36 -3.11
N ARG A 287 -14.24 -25.35 -3.25
CA ARG A 287 -13.65 -24.59 -2.15
C ARG A 287 -14.53 -23.40 -1.74
N VAL A 288 -15.07 -22.65 -2.71
CA VAL A 288 -15.83 -21.42 -2.43
C VAL A 288 -17.34 -21.56 -2.63
N GLY A 289 -17.81 -22.61 -3.34
CA GLY A 289 -19.21 -22.78 -3.71
C GLY A 289 -19.63 -21.86 -4.86
N GLU A 290 -20.94 -21.53 -4.90
CA GLU A 290 -21.48 -20.60 -5.91
C GLU A 290 -21.08 -19.16 -5.58
N ILE A 291 -20.67 -18.41 -6.60
CA ILE A 291 -20.38 -16.97 -6.56
C ILE A 291 -21.12 -16.27 -7.71
N GLU A 292 -21.28 -14.95 -7.62
CA GLU A 292 -22.02 -14.16 -8.62
C GLU A 292 -21.22 -13.93 -9.90
N GLU A 293 -19.89 -13.89 -9.81
CA GLU A 293 -19.00 -13.57 -10.90
C GLU A 293 -18.77 -14.78 -11.82
N ASP A 294 -18.53 -14.51 -13.11
CA ASP A 294 -18.24 -15.53 -14.10
C ASP A 294 -16.86 -16.18 -13.86
N LEU A 295 -16.87 -17.45 -13.47
CA LEU A 295 -15.65 -18.23 -13.19
C LEU A 295 -14.71 -18.32 -14.40
N THR A 296 -15.22 -18.34 -15.61
CA THR A 296 -14.41 -18.36 -16.82
C THR A 296 -13.62 -17.06 -16.97
N MET A 297 -14.26 -15.92 -16.70
CA MET A 297 -13.62 -14.63 -16.72
C MET A 297 -12.59 -14.48 -15.60
N LEU A 298 -12.86 -15.03 -14.42
CA LEU A 298 -11.90 -15.02 -13.30
C LEU A 298 -10.65 -15.83 -13.66
N GLU A 299 -10.82 -17.01 -14.28
CA GLU A 299 -9.71 -17.84 -14.74
C GLU A 299 -8.89 -17.13 -15.83
N GLU A 300 -9.56 -16.59 -16.87
CA GLU A 300 -8.90 -15.86 -17.96
C GLU A 300 -8.07 -14.66 -17.47
N LEU A 301 -8.58 -13.97 -16.46
CA LEU A 301 -7.92 -12.80 -15.87
C LEU A 301 -6.92 -13.15 -14.76
N GLY A 302 -6.88 -14.38 -14.29
CA GLY A 302 -6.00 -14.81 -13.20
C GLY A 302 -6.44 -14.31 -11.82
N ILE A 303 -7.75 -14.12 -11.59
CA ILE A 303 -8.30 -13.58 -10.34
C ILE A 303 -8.52 -14.72 -9.35
N LEU A 304 -7.94 -14.58 -8.16
CA LEU A 304 -8.09 -15.52 -7.05
C LEU A 304 -9.38 -15.26 -6.28
N VAL A 305 -9.99 -16.32 -5.72
CA VAL A 305 -11.19 -16.22 -4.89
C VAL A 305 -10.96 -16.94 -3.57
N ASP A 306 -11.34 -16.32 -2.46
CA ASP A 306 -11.35 -16.96 -1.15
C ASP A 306 -12.67 -16.70 -0.41
N LYS A 307 -13.02 -17.54 0.57
CA LYS A 307 -14.26 -17.49 1.30
C LYS A 307 -14.03 -17.58 2.80
N ASP A 308 -14.83 -16.85 3.55
CA ASP A 308 -14.98 -16.99 5.00
C ASP A 308 -16.46 -17.17 5.38
N ASP A 309 -16.77 -17.16 6.67
CA ASP A 309 -18.14 -17.33 7.18
C ASP A 309 -19.09 -16.17 6.79
N ASN A 310 -18.53 -15.01 6.40
CA ASN A 310 -19.30 -13.79 6.10
C ASN A 310 -19.54 -13.60 4.59
N GLY A 311 -18.81 -14.33 3.74
CA GLY A 311 -18.92 -14.18 2.30
C GLY A 311 -17.66 -14.61 1.56
N TYR A 312 -17.38 -13.97 0.44
CA TYR A 312 -16.17 -14.23 -0.35
C TYR A 312 -15.48 -12.94 -0.77
N MET A 313 -14.24 -13.08 -1.16
CA MET A 313 -13.41 -12.00 -1.70
C MET A 313 -12.69 -12.48 -2.96
N MET A 314 -12.41 -11.55 -3.84
CA MET A 314 -11.60 -11.77 -5.04
C MET A 314 -10.40 -10.85 -5.00
N GLN A 315 -9.25 -11.35 -5.43
CA GLN A 315 -7.99 -10.61 -5.40
C GLN A 315 -7.06 -11.02 -6.52
N ILE A 316 -6.24 -10.08 -6.95
CA ILE A 316 -5.15 -10.32 -7.92
C ILE A 316 -4.00 -9.38 -7.59
N PHE A 317 -2.78 -9.83 -7.87
CA PHE A 317 -1.55 -9.12 -7.54
C PHE A 317 -0.80 -8.75 -8.80
N THR A 318 -0.33 -7.50 -8.90
CA THR A 318 0.56 -7.10 -9.98
C THR A 318 1.94 -7.73 -9.78
N LYS A 319 2.72 -7.84 -10.84
CA LYS A 319 4.16 -7.96 -10.68
C LYS A 319 4.70 -6.70 -9.99
N PRO A 320 5.92 -6.74 -9.42
CA PRO A 320 6.57 -5.54 -8.90
C PRO A 320 6.54 -4.41 -9.94
N VAL A 321 6.19 -3.21 -9.49
CA VAL A 321 6.13 -2.01 -10.36
C VAL A 321 7.46 -1.27 -10.41
N GLN A 322 8.46 -1.81 -9.76
CA GLN A 322 9.85 -1.35 -9.71
C GLN A 322 10.78 -2.42 -10.30
N ASP A 323 11.94 -2.03 -10.81
CA ASP A 323 12.97 -2.97 -11.26
C ASP A 323 13.48 -3.85 -10.11
N ARG A 324 13.62 -3.27 -8.90
CA ARG A 324 13.81 -4.07 -7.69
C ARG A 324 12.50 -4.79 -7.36
N PRO A 325 12.51 -6.10 -7.00
CA PRO A 325 11.31 -6.86 -6.65
C PRO A 325 10.78 -6.45 -5.27
N THR A 326 10.29 -5.23 -5.14
CA THR A 326 9.87 -4.61 -3.89
C THR A 326 8.37 -4.28 -3.91
N LEU A 327 7.99 -3.10 -4.41
CA LEU A 327 6.61 -2.62 -4.37
C LEU A 327 5.74 -3.26 -5.47
N PHE A 328 4.57 -3.75 -5.09
CA PHE A 328 3.50 -4.17 -6.01
C PHE A 328 2.13 -3.74 -5.51
N TYR A 329 1.08 -4.01 -6.28
CA TYR A 329 -0.30 -3.67 -5.94
C TYR A 329 -1.18 -4.89 -5.92
N GLU A 330 -2.19 -4.85 -5.05
CA GLU A 330 -3.30 -5.79 -5.02
C GLU A 330 -4.57 -5.07 -5.46
N ILE A 331 -5.38 -5.73 -6.30
CA ILE A 331 -6.76 -5.31 -6.59
C ILE A 331 -7.67 -6.30 -5.89
N ILE A 332 -8.57 -5.78 -5.06
CA ILE A 332 -9.44 -6.58 -4.21
C ILE A 332 -10.90 -6.17 -4.35
N GLN A 333 -11.80 -7.14 -4.40
CA GLN A 333 -13.25 -6.95 -4.26
C GLN A 333 -13.78 -7.85 -3.16
N ARG A 334 -14.50 -7.27 -2.21
CA ARG A 334 -15.12 -7.99 -1.09
C ARG A 334 -16.62 -8.11 -1.31
N ARG A 335 -17.14 -9.34 -1.14
CA ARG A 335 -18.55 -9.70 -1.10
C ARG A 335 -18.90 -10.22 0.29
N GLY A 336 -18.81 -9.34 1.30
CA GLY A 336 -19.06 -9.66 2.71
C GLY A 336 -17.84 -10.19 3.48
N SER A 337 -16.87 -10.81 2.82
CA SER A 337 -15.69 -11.38 3.48
C SER A 337 -14.81 -10.31 4.14
N ASN A 338 -14.34 -10.62 5.35
CA ASN A 338 -13.35 -9.85 6.11
C ASN A 338 -11.95 -10.51 6.11
N SER A 339 -11.79 -11.65 5.41
CA SER A 339 -10.53 -12.38 5.36
C SER A 339 -9.46 -11.65 4.55
N PHE A 340 -8.22 -12.16 4.63
CA PHE A 340 -7.07 -11.70 3.84
C PHE A 340 -6.62 -12.76 2.81
N GLY A 341 -7.52 -13.68 2.44
CA GLY A 341 -7.25 -14.64 1.39
C GLY A 341 -6.37 -15.83 1.82
N LYS A 342 -6.53 -16.33 3.06
CA LYS A 342 -5.76 -17.51 3.56
C LYS A 342 -5.79 -18.66 2.54
N GLY A 343 -6.93 -18.96 1.93
CA GLY A 343 -7.09 -20.01 0.94
C GLY A 343 -6.36 -19.74 -0.39
N ASN A 344 -5.93 -18.50 -0.64
CA ASN A 344 -5.23 -18.09 -1.85
C ASN A 344 -3.70 -18.05 -1.67
N PHE A 345 -3.18 -18.08 -0.43
CA PHE A 345 -1.76 -17.90 -0.17
C PHE A 345 -0.89 -18.90 -0.89
N LYS A 346 -1.30 -20.18 -0.95
CA LYS A 346 -0.52 -21.19 -1.67
C LYS A 346 -0.36 -20.82 -3.15
N ALA A 347 -1.44 -20.44 -3.84
CA ALA A 347 -1.38 -20.06 -5.24
C ALA A 347 -0.56 -18.77 -5.47
N LEU A 348 -0.69 -17.80 -4.55
CA LEU A 348 0.10 -16.58 -4.57
C LEU A 348 1.59 -16.88 -4.42
N PHE A 349 1.97 -17.70 -3.43
CA PHE A 349 3.37 -18.05 -3.19
C PHE A 349 3.98 -18.82 -4.37
N GLU A 350 3.30 -19.83 -4.89
CA GLU A 350 3.76 -20.56 -6.07
C GLU A 350 3.95 -19.62 -7.28
N SER A 351 3.15 -18.56 -7.38
CA SER A 351 3.27 -17.55 -8.44
C SER A 351 4.49 -16.66 -8.23
N ILE A 352 4.72 -16.20 -6.99
CA ILE A 352 5.88 -15.37 -6.65
C ILE A 352 7.18 -16.20 -6.74
N GLU A 353 7.19 -17.44 -6.25
CA GLU A 353 8.33 -18.35 -6.37
C GLU A 353 8.75 -18.59 -7.82
N ARG A 354 7.78 -18.67 -8.75
CA ARG A 354 8.08 -18.73 -10.19
C ARG A 354 8.79 -17.46 -10.71
N GLU A 355 8.38 -16.30 -10.24
CA GLU A 355 9.06 -15.05 -10.58
C GLU A 355 10.45 -14.97 -9.92
N GLN A 356 10.61 -15.40 -8.66
CA GLN A 356 11.92 -15.49 -7.99
C GLN A 356 12.87 -16.44 -8.74
N LYS A 357 12.37 -17.59 -9.21
CA LYS A 357 13.16 -18.55 -9.99
C LYS A 357 13.65 -17.96 -11.31
N LYS A 358 12.85 -17.13 -11.99
CA LYS A 358 13.30 -16.42 -13.19
C LYS A 358 14.45 -15.45 -12.91
N ARG A 359 14.51 -14.91 -11.69
CA ARG A 359 15.56 -14.00 -11.22
C ARG A 359 16.72 -14.72 -10.53
N GLU A 360 16.72 -16.06 -10.50
CA GLU A 360 17.70 -16.88 -9.78
C GLU A 360 17.80 -16.55 -8.26
N ASN A 361 16.70 -16.13 -7.66
CA ASN A 361 16.61 -15.74 -6.24
C ASN A 361 15.87 -16.78 -5.37
N LEU A 362 15.49 -17.92 -5.92
CA LEU A 362 14.78 -18.97 -5.20
C LEU A 362 15.75 -20.10 -4.79
#